data_e1c639a635d4186cd708a273be2bab05
#
_entry.id   e1c639a635d4186cd708a273be2bab05
#
_cell.length_a   1.000
_cell.length_b   1.000
_cell.length_c   1.000
_cell.angle_alpha   90.00
_cell.angle_beta   90.00
_cell.angle_gamma   90.00
#
_symmetry.space_group_name_H-M   'P 1'
#
loop_
_entity.id
_entity.type
_entity.pdbx_description
1 polymer ?
#
loop_
_entity_poly.entity_id
_entity_poly.type
_entity_poly.pdbx_seq_one_letter_code
_entity_poly.pdbx_strand_id
1 'polypeptide(L)'
;MHDATMQGSPRKKFNKIRELNRRRNYFTKKVRNALRVGVAKALWDRRRRQPVDLSSAKTVLLMRNEGAVGDVVVDSALVKCLHQSGYIVDFLLTTSNSQVMRYNPRIRHIYEADPVTSADFLRKFNHNVPRDVINELANNKYDIIIDPSLFDIPVHRLRLFRQIKAKSVLGFNKWPSIKHYSHSFDFDCQRWHVTKTFELIADYLQLDTRGLDAYDLVVPGPIMQEVAQYLASLSGKAVVINIFAGHADRSLSQTQLAELLDKLLA
;
A
#
# COMPACT_ATOMS: atom_id res chain seq x y z
N MET A 1 -65.45 17.57 8.37
CA MET A 1 -64.64 16.97 7.26
C MET A 1 -63.47 17.88 6.99
N HIS A 2 -62.33 17.60 7.58
CA HIS A 2 -61.08 18.29 7.29
C HIS A 2 -60.10 17.27 6.74
N ASP A 3 -59.81 17.43 5.48
CA ASP A 3 -58.87 16.65 4.73
C ASP A 3 -57.45 17.12 5.09
N ALA A 4 -56.71 16.31 5.83
CA ALA A 4 -55.34 16.57 6.19
C ALA A 4 -54.44 15.97 5.12
N THR A 5 -54.10 16.77 4.10
CA THR A 5 -53.04 16.46 3.13
C THR A 5 -51.69 16.35 3.85
N MET A 6 -51.19 15.14 3.98
CA MET A 6 -49.86 14.83 4.48
C MET A 6 -48.78 15.36 3.49
N GLN A 7 -48.32 16.57 3.73
CA GLN A 7 -47.12 17.08 3.08
C GLN A 7 -45.89 16.39 3.68
N GLY A 8 -45.28 15.47 2.89
CA GLY A 8 -44.06 14.81 3.29
C GLY A 8 -42.93 15.81 3.53
N SER A 9 -42.32 15.73 4.72
CA SER A 9 -41.28 16.61 5.23
C SER A 9 -40.17 16.85 4.18
N PRO A 10 -39.76 18.08 3.91
CA PRO A 10 -38.72 18.42 2.95
C PRO A 10 -37.40 17.70 3.20
N ARG A 11 -37.04 17.36 4.43
CA ARG A 11 -35.86 16.55 4.79
C ARG A 11 -35.85 15.15 4.18
N LYS A 12 -37.02 14.48 4.04
CA LYS A 12 -37.11 13.13 3.42
C LYS A 12 -36.87 13.17 1.92
N LYS A 13 -37.33 14.23 1.21
CA LYS A 13 -37.05 14.43 -0.22
C LYS A 13 -35.59 14.69 -0.51
N PHE A 14 -34.91 15.52 0.29
CA PHE A 14 -33.49 15.81 0.17
C PHE A 14 -32.61 14.55 0.38
N ASN A 15 -32.98 13.70 1.33
CA ASN A 15 -32.25 12.44 1.57
C ASN A 15 -32.39 11.46 0.40
N LYS A 16 -33.55 11.34 -0.24
CA LYS A 16 -33.75 10.50 -1.41
C LYS A 16 -32.92 10.99 -2.61
N ILE A 17 -32.88 12.29 -2.85
CA ILE A 17 -32.09 12.90 -3.94
C ILE A 17 -30.58 12.69 -3.70
N ARG A 18 -30.12 12.85 -2.46
CA ARG A 18 -28.73 12.56 -2.06
C ARG A 18 -28.38 11.10 -2.28
N GLU A 19 -29.25 10.19 -1.94
CA GLU A 19 -29.03 8.75 -2.12
C GLU A 19 -29.03 8.36 -3.61
N LEU A 20 -29.94 8.90 -4.41
CA LEU A 20 -29.96 8.72 -5.86
C LEU A 20 -28.67 9.26 -6.53
N ASN A 21 -28.23 10.45 -6.13
CA ASN A 21 -26.98 11.03 -6.61
C ASN A 21 -25.76 10.18 -6.19
N ARG A 22 -25.77 9.64 -4.96
CA ARG A 22 -24.71 8.75 -4.47
C ARG A 22 -24.67 7.45 -5.28
N ARG A 23 -25.84 6.82 -5.53
CA ARG A 23 -25.95 5.61 -6.35
C ARG A 23 -25.50 5.87 -7.79
N ARG A 24 -25.96 6.98 -8.41
CA ARG A 24 -25.54 7.39 -9.74
C ARG A 24 -24.03 7.61 -9.83
N ASN A 25 -23.45 8.35 -8.87
CA ASN A 25 -22.02 8.62 -8.82
C ASN A 25 -21.21 7.33 -8.62
N TYR A 26 -21.72 6.41 -7.81
CA TYR A 26 -21.09 5.10 -7.62
C TYR A 26 -21.13 4.27 -8.91
N PHE A 27 -22.27 4.22 -9.58
CA PHE A 27 -22.43 3.50 -10.85
C PHE A 27 -21.54 4.09 -11.96
N THR A 28 -21.57 5.41 -12.14
CA THR A 28 -20.71 6.07 -13.13
C THR A 28 -19.23 5.90 -12.83
N LYS A 29 -18.85 5.90 -11.56
CA LYS A 29 -17.46 5.60 -11.12
C LYS A 29 -17.08 4.15 -11.49
N LYS A 30 -17.97 3.20 -11.24
CA LYS A 30 -17.76 1.77 -11.56
C LYS A 30 -17.61 1.54 -13.06
N VAL A 31 -18.52 2.09 -13.89
CA VAL A 31 -18.45 1.99 -15.35
C VAL A 31 -17.17 2.63 -15.88
N ARG A 32 -16.85 3.83 -15.42
CA ARG A 32 -15.63 4.53 -15.83
C ARG A 32 -14.36 3.76 -15.45
N ASN A 33 -14.34 3.12 -14.29
CA ASN A 33 -13.21 2.28 -13.87
C ASN A 33 -13.12 1.02 -14.74
N ALA A 34 -14.22 0.35 -15.03
CA ALA A 34 -14.26 -0.83 -15.90
C ALA A 34 -13.75 -0.51 -17.31
N LEU A 35 -14.17 0.62 -17.88
CA LEU A 35 -13.67 1.09 -19.19
C LEU A 35 -12.16 1.35 -19.17
N ARG A 36 -11.65 2.02 -18.13
CA ARG A 36 -10.20 2.25 -18.00
C ARG A 36 -9.42 0.95 -17.90
N VAL A 37 -9.89 0.02 -17.09
CA VAL A 37 -9.27 -1.30 -16.94
C VAL A 37 -9.31 -2.05 -18.27
N GLY A 38 -10.42 -1.99 -19.02
CA GLY A 38 -10.54 -2.58 -20.36
C GLY A 38 -9.49 -2.04 -21.34
N VAL A 39 -9.36 -0.70 -21.40
CA VAL A 39 -8.34 -0.04 -22.24
C VAL A 39 -6.93 -0.42 -21.81
N ALA A 40 -6.64 -0.34 -20.52
CA ALA A 40 -5.31 -0.68 -19.99
C ALA A 40 -4.94 -2.14 -20.27
N LYS A 41 -5.90 -3.07 -20.14
CA LYS A 41 -5.69 -4.48 -20.48
C LYS A 41 -5.37 -4.65 -21.96
N ALA A 42 -6.12 -4.01 -22.85
CA ALA A 42 -5.90 -4.09 -24.31
C ALA A 42 -4.52 -3.54 -24.69
N LEU A 43 -4.07 -2.48 -24.04
CA LEU A 43 -2.78 -1.84 -24.34
C LEU A 43 -1.59 -2.57 -23.72
N TRP A 44 -1.70 -2.99 -22.46
CA TRP A 44 -0.55 -3.40 -21.67
C TRP A 44 -0.59 -4.84 -21.17
N ASP A 45 -1.75 -5.47 -21.01
CA ASP A 45 -1.90 -6.82 -20.44
C ASP A 45 -1.95 -7.92 -21.52
N ARG A 46 -0.97 -7.92 -22.41
CA ARG A 46 -1.01 -8.81 -23.59
C ARG A 46 -0.47 -10.21 -23.34
N ARG A 47 0.50 -10.36 -22.45
CA ARG A 47 1.18 -11.64 -22.19
C ARG A 47 0.97 -12.08 -20.75
N ARG A 48 0.63 -13.36 -20.58
CA ARG A 48 0.59 -13.97 -19.26
C ARG A 48 2.00 -14.12 -18.72
N ARG A 49 2.20 -13.79 -17.45
CA ARG A 49 3.44 -14.04 -16.74
C ARG A 49 3.53 -15.52 -16.36
N GLN A 50 4.75 -16.00 -16.20
CA GLN A 50 5.00 -17.37 -15.78
C GLN A 50 4.78 -17.51 -14.28
N PRO A 51 4.41 -18.71 -13.79
CA PRO A 51 4.51 -19.02 -12.37
C PRO A 51 5.92 -18.78 -11.85
N VAL A 52 6.06 -18.55 -10.54
CA VAL A 52 7.39 -18.39 -9.93
C VAL A 52 8.14 -19.73 -10.02
N ASP A 53 9.33 -19.68 -10.58
CA ASP A 53 10.28 -20.79 -10.52
C ASP A 53 11.09 -20.65 -9.23
N LEU A 54 10.67 -21.37 -8.19
CA LEU A 54 11.31 -21.32 -6.87
C LEU A 54 12.76 -21.81 -6.88
N SER A 55 13.16 -22.63 -7.87
CA SER A 55 14.52 -23.19 -7.95
C SER A 55 15.53 -22.17 -8.45
N SER A 56 15.12 -21.22 -9.26
CA SER A 56 16.01 -20.27 -9.92
C SER A 56 15.77 -18.79 -9.57
N ALA A 57 14.63 -18.45 -8.96
CA ALA A 57 14.30 -17.08 -8.61
C ALA A 57 15.22 -16.55 -7.50
N LYS A 58 15.82 -15.38 -7.72
CA LYS A 58 16.75 -14.74 -6.78
C LYS A 58 16.45 -13.27 -6.53
N THR A 59 15.84 -12.58 -7.48
CA THR A 59 15.65 -11.12 -7.42
C THR A 59 14.20 -10.75 -7.28
N VAL A 60 13.89 -9.95 -6.27
CA VAL A 60 12.53 -9.52 -5.92
C VAL A 60 12.46 -8.00 -5.90
N LEU A 61 11.44 -7.46 -6.56
CA LEU A 61 11.04 -6.07 -6.43
C LEU A 61 9.73 -5.99 -5.65
N LEU A 62 9.74 -5.39 -4.46
CA LEU A 62 8.53 -4.98 -3.75
C LEU A 62 8.02 -3.64 -4.30
N MET A 63 6.69 -3.48 -4.41
CA MET A 63 6.10 -2.27 -4.99
C MET A 63 5.10 -1.61 -4.04
N ARG A 64 5.50 -0.48 -3.45
CA ARG A 64 4.64 0.41 -2.63
C ARG A 64 4.72 1.87 -3.10
N ASN A 65 4.83 2.07 -4.41
CA ASN A 65 4.86 3.40 -5.01
C ASN A 65 3.57 4.23 -4.85
N GLU A 66 2.58 3.71 -4.12
CA GLU A 66 1.32 4.38 -3.76
C GLU A 66 0.89 4.09 -2.32
N GLY A 67 1.69 3.34 -1.55
CA GLY A 67 1.37 2.93 -0.20
C GLY A 67 1.57 4.04 0.85
N ALA A 68 0.82 3.94 1.94
CA ALA A 68 1.08 4.75 3.13
C ALA A 68 2.28 4.21 3.92
N VAL A 69 2.81 5.02 4.83
CA VAL A 69 3.93 4.62 5.72
C VAL A 69 3.62 3.33 6.48
N GLY A 70 2.39 3.18 7.00
CA GLY A 70 1.98 1.97 7.72
C GLY A 70 2.04 0.70 6.87
N ASP A 71 1.74 0.79 5.57
CA ASP A 71 1.85 -0.34 4.65
C ASP A 71 3.32 -0.79 4.49
N VAL A 72 4.25 0.18 4.42
CA VAL A 72 5.70 -0.08 4.30
C VAL A 72 6.23 -0.73 5.58
N VAL A 73 5.74 -0.29 6.75
CA VAL A 73 6.07 -0.91 8.04
C VAL A 73 5.67 -2.39 8.06
N VAL A 74 4.47 -2.71 7.58
CA VAL A 74 4.00 -4.11 7.48
C VAL A 74 4.87 -4.92 6.52
N ASP A 75 5.22 -4.35 5.37
CA ASP A 75 6.04 -5.05 4.36
C ASP A 75 7.48 -5.30 4.84
N SER A 76 7.96 -4.60 5.88
CA SER A 76 9.32 -4.81 6.40
C SER A 76 9.56 -6.25 6.90
N ALA A 77 8.54 -6.90 7.44
CA ALA A 77 8.60 -8.30 7.83
C ALA A 77 8.87 -9.21 6.63
N LEU A 78 8.21 -8.95 5.49
CA LEU A 78 8.44 -9.70 4.26
C LEU A 78 9.86 -9.49 3.71
N VAL A 79 10.39 -8.27 3.78
CA VAL A 79 11.79 -7.96 3.40
C VAL A 79 12.76 -8.84 4.19
N LYS A 80 12.55 -8.95 5.52
CA LYS A 80 13.38 -9.80 6.38
C LYS A 80 13.33 -11.27 5.94
N CYS A 81 12.14 -11.83 5.74
CA CYS A 81 11.96 -13.21 5.28
C CYS A 81 12.64 -13.48 3.94
N LEU A 82 12.41 -12.60 2.96
CA LEU A 82 12.99 -12.75 1.63
C LEU A 82 14.53 -12.74 1.69
N HIS A 83 15.11 -11.81 2.44
CA HIS A 83 16.56 -11.72 2.59
C HIS A 83 17.13 -12.95 3.30
N GLN A 84 16.50 -13.42 4.39
CA GLN A 84 16.92 -14.62 5.12
C GLN A 84 16.88 -15.88 4.26
N SER A 85 15.94 -15.92 3.31
CA SER A 85 15.82 -17.02 2.34
C SER A 85 16.71 -16.84 1.11
N GLY A 86 17.63 -15.87 1.12
CA GLY A 86 18.65 -15.69 0.05
C GLY A 86 18.19 -14.87 -1.15
N TYR A 87 17.02 -14.23 -1.08
CA TYR A 87 16.59 -13.31 -2.13
C TYR A 87 17.30 -11.96 -2.06
N ILE A 88 17.59 -11.39 -3.22
CA ILE A 88 18.04 -10.01 -3.38
C ILE A 88 16.79 -9.13 -3.50
N VAL A 89 16.59 -8.22 -2.55
CA VAL A 89 15.38 -7.41 -2.45
C VAL A 89 15.66 -5.98 -2.84
N ASP A 90 14.91 -5.47 -3.80
CA ASP A 90 14.79 -4.05 -4.10
C ASP A 90 13.38 -3.57 -3.74
N PHE A 91 13.23 -2.29 -3.42
CA PHE A 91 11.96 -1.74 -3.03
C PHE A 91 11.64 -0.47 -3.82
N LEU A 92 10.47 -0.43 -4.46
CA LEU A 92 9.94 0.77 -5.11
C LEU A 92 8.96 1.45 -4.16
N LEU A 93 9.33 2.60 -3.64
CA LEU A 93 8.62 3.39 -2.64
C LEU A 93 8.26 4.77 -3.20
N THR A 94 7.54 5.58 -2.45
CA THR A 94 7.44 7.02 -2.71
C THR A 94 8.51 7.75 -1.90
N THR A 95 8.88 8.95 -2.30
CA THR A 95 9.79 9.82 -1.54
C THR A 95 9.31 10.05 -0.10
N SER A 96 7.99 10.03 0.12
CA SER A 96 7.40 10.24 1.44
C SER A 96 7.48 9.04 2.37
N ASN A 97 7.53 7.81 1.85
CA ASN A 97 7.56 6.59 2.67
C ASN A 97 8.89 5.82 2.63
N SER A 98 9.82 6.20 1.75
CA SER A 98 11.15 5.60 1.61
C SER A 98 12.00 5.75 2.88
N GLN A 99 11.81 6.84 3.63
CA GLN A 99 12.57 7.14 4.85
C GLN A 99 12.48 6.02 5.89
N VAL A 100 11.35 5.30 5.94
CA VAL A 100 11.13 4.19 6.89
C VAL A 100 12.09 3.04 6.66
N MET A 101 12.47 2.81 5.39
CA MET A 101 13.30 1.67 4.99
C MET A 101 14.73 2.06 4.63
N ARG A 102 15.07 3.36 4.67
CA ARG A 102 16.37 3.91 4.20
C ARG A 102 17.58 3.20 4.80
N TYR A 103 17.48 2.79 6.04
CA TYR A 103 18.59 2.19 6.78
C TYR A 103 18.50 0.66 6.90
N ASN A 104 17.54 0.03 6.21
CA ASN A 104 17.40 -1.42 6.28
C ASN A 104 18.47 -2.10 5.40
N PRO A 105 19.45 -2.80 6.00
CA PRO A 105 20.57 -3.39 5.27
C PRO A 105 20.18 -4.60 4.40
N ARG A 106 18.94 -5.08 4.52
CA ARG A 106 18.42 -6.22 3.77
C ARG A 106 17.87 -5.81 2.41
N ILE A 107 17.76 -4.50 2.15
CA ILE A 107 17.34 -3.95 0.87
C ILE A 107 18.58 -3.54 0.09
N ARG A 108 18.75 -4.11 -1.10
CA ARG A 108 19.87 -3.77 -1.98
C ARG A 108 19.76 -2.34 -2.51
N HIS A 109 18.57 -1.96 -2.99
CA HIS A 109 18.30 -0.63 -3.53
C HIS A 109 16.85 -0.19 -3.25
N ILE A 110 16.68 1.09 -2.91
CA ILE A 110 15.37 1.75 -2.77
C ILE A 110 15.21 2.69 -3.97
N TYR A 111 14.21 2.42 -4.78
CA TYR A 111 13.79 3.28 -5.88
C TYR A 111 12.68 4.20 -5.41
N GLU A 112 12.75 5.46 -5.77
CA GLU A 112 11.77 6.46 -5.35
C GLU A 112 10.86 6.84 -6.52
N ALA A 113 9.57 6.77 -6.27
CA ALA A 113 8.52 7.27 -7.13
C ALA A 113 8.03 8.63 -6.62
N ASP A 114 7.54 9.46 -7.51
CA ASP A 114 6.92 10.73 -7.14
C ASP A 114 5.66 10.51 -6.30
N PRO A 115 5.29 11.44 -5.41
CA PRO A 115 4.03 11.38 -4.70
C PRO A 115 2.85 11.32 -5.67
N VAL A 116 1.85 10.49 -5.37
CA VAL A 116 0.63 10.43 -6.19
C VAL A 116 -0.18 11.70 -6.01
N THR A 117 -0.15 12.56 -7.01
CA THR A 117 -0.96 13.77 -7.04
C THR A 117 -2.14 13.58 -7.98
N SER A 118 -3.35 13.68 -7.42
CA SER A 118 -4.60 14.03 -8.06
C SER A 118 -5.39 13.11 -9.00
N ALA A 119 -6.59 13.52 -9.07
CA ALA A 119 -7.85 13.09 -9.61
C ALA A 119 -7.99 13.09 -11.14
N ASP A 120 -7.00 13.44 -11.93
CA ASP A 120 -7.14 13.65 -13.36
C ASP A 120 -7.29 12.32 -14.13
N PHE A 121 -8.28 12.25 -15.04
CA PHE A 121 -8.60 11.02 -15.79
C PHE A 121 -7.39 10.48 -16.57
N LEU A 122 -6.66 11.33 -17.27
CA LEU A 122 -5.51 10.94 -18.08
C LEU A 122 -4.30 10.56 -17.23
N ARG A 123 -4.11 11.22 -16.07
CA ARG A 123 -3.03 10.89 -15.13
C ARG A 123 -3.18 9.51 -14.51
N LYS A 124 -4.39 8.96 -14.46
CA LYS A 124 -4.60 7.57 -13.98
C LYS A 124 -4.02 6.50 -14.90
N PHE A 125 -3.67 6.83 -16.14
CA PHE A 125 -2.92 5.96 -17.05
C PHE A 125 -1.41 6.11 -16.93
N ASN A 126 -0.93 7.18 -16.29
CA ASN A 126 0.48 7.40 -16.05
C ASN A 126 0.82 6.97 -14.61
N HIS A 127 1.89 6.18 -14.47
CA HIS A 127 2.45 5.89 -13.17
C HIS A 127 3.29 7.08 -12.67
N ASN A 128 3.54 7.08 -11.37
CA ASN A 128 4.32 8.10 -10.67
C ASN A 128 5.82 7.78 -10.60
N VAL A 129 6.30 6.82 -11.37
CA VAL A 129 7.72 6.41 -11.37
C VAL A 129 8.46 7.20 -12.46
N PRO A 130 9.56 7.90 -12.15
CA PRO A 130 10.39 8.61 -13.10
C PRO A 130 10.95 7.68 -14.20
N ARG A 131 11.23 8.24 -15.38
CA ARG A 131 11.63 7.44 -16.54
C ARG A 131 12.99 6.77 -16.39
N ASP A 132 13.93 7.43 -15.75
CA ASP A 132 15.25 6.92 -15.42
C ASP A 132 15.14 5.73 -14.46
N VAL A 133 14.36 5.86 -13.39
CA VAL A 133 14.05 4.78 -12.44
C VAL A 133 13.44 3.57 -13.16
N ILE A 134 12.52 3.79 -14.12
CA ILE A 134 11.94 2.67 -14.89
C ILE A 134 13.00 1.96 -15.72
N ASN A 135 13.91 2.71 -16.35
CA ASN A 135 14.98 2.11 -17.14
C ASN A 135 15.88 1.24 -16.26
N GLU A 136 16.24 1.70 -15.07
CA GLU A 136 17.02 0.92 -14.10
C GLU A 136 16.28 -0.34 -13.67
N LEU A 137 15.00 -0.20 -13.27
CA LEU A 137 14.16 -1.33 -12.88
C LEU A 137 14.03 -2.37 -14.01
N ALA A 138 13.91 -1.93 -15.26
CA ALA A 138 13.84 -2.82 -16.42
C ALA A 138 15.16 -3.56 -16.69
N ASN A 139 16.31 -2.90 -16.45
CA ASN A 139 17.63 -3.47 -16.63
C ASN A 139 17.98 -4.55 -15.59
N ASN A 140 17.39 -4.46 -14.39
CA ASN A 140 17.62 -5.43 -13.31
C ASN A 140 17.01 -6.82 -13.58
N LYS A 141 16.07 -6.95 -14.53
CA LYS A 141 15.48 -8.23 -14.97
C LYS A 141 14.96 -9.07 -13.79
N TYR A 142 14.13 -8.49 -12.95
CA TYR A 142 13.59 -9.16 -11.77
C TYR A 142 12.92 -10.49 -12.08
N ASP A 143 13.17 -11.48 -11.23
CA ASP A 143 12.45 -12.76 -11.27
C ASP A 143 11.02 -12.58 -10.77
N ILE A 144 10.86 -11.84 -9.69
CA ILE A 144 9.56 -11.64 -9.04
C ILE A 144 9.31 -10.15 -8.79
N ILE A 145 8.10 -9.69 -9.12
CA ILE A 145 7.51 -8.48 -8.55
C ILE A 145 6.47 -8.91 -7.53
N ILE A 146 6.49 -8.30 -6.35
CA ILE A 146 5.44 -8.43 -5.36
C ILE A 146 4.68 -7.10 -5.29
N ASP A 147 3.38 -7.14 -5.61
CA ASP A 147 2.44 -6.04 -5.48
C ASP A 147 1.52 -6.30 -4.28
N PRO A 148 1.86 -5.80 -3.08
CA PRO A 148 1.11 -6.09 -1.86
C PRO A 148 -0.16 -5.26 -1.72
N SER A 149 -0.56 -4.48 -2.73
CA SER A 149 -1.82 -3.74 -2.70
C SER A 149 -3.03 -4.68 -2.67
N LEU A 150 -3.93 -4.47 -1.71
CA LEU A 150 -5.09 -5.35 -1.45
C LEU A 150 -6.31 -5.06 -2.34
N PHE A 151 -6.37 -3.88 -2.93
CA PHE A 151 -7.54 -3.41 -3.66
C PHE A 151 -7.32 -3.39 -5.17
N ASP A 152 -8.33 -2.87 -5.87
CA ASP A 152 -8.34 -2.76 -7.34
C ASP A 152 -7.00 -2.29 -7.91
N ILE A 153 -6.64 -2.87 -9.06
CA ILE A 153 -5.42 -2.49 -9.75
C ILE A 153 -5.55 -1.05 -10.24
N PRO A 154 -4.66 -0.16 -9.83
CA PRO A 154 -4.48 1.09 -10.54
C PRO A 154 -4.08 0.79 -11.98
N VAL A 155 -4.82 1.30 -12.97
CA VAL A 155 -4.61 0.98 -14.40
C VAL A 155 -3.19 1.26 -14.89
N HIS A 156 -2.54 2.30 -14.33
CA HIS A 156 -1.15 2.64 -14.63
C HIS A 156 -0.14 1.56 -14.18
N ARG A 157 -0.49 0.72 -13.21
CA ARG A 157 0.36 -0.38 -12.75
C ARG A 157 0.56 -1.46 -13.81
N LEU A 158 -0.44 -1.71 -14.65
CA LEU A 158 -0.29 -2.61 -15.81
C LEU A 158 0.76 -2.09 -16.80
N ARG A 159 0.82 -0.76 -17.00
CA ARG A 159 1.85 -0.12 -17.79
C ARG A 159 3.24 -0.33 -17.18
N LEU A 160 3.35 -0.12 -15.87
CA LEU A 160 4.59 -0.30 -15.12
C LEU A 160 5.11 -1.74 -15.20
N PHE A 161 4.25 -2.74 -14.98
CA PHE A 161 4.62 -4.15 -15.14
C PHE A 161 5.12 -4.48 -16.53
N ARG A 162 4.48 -3.91 -17.57
CA ARG A 162 4.93 -4.10 -18.94
C ARG A 162 6.33 -3.51 -19.20
N GLN A 163 6.65 -2.39 -18.57
CA GLN A 163 7.94 -1.72 -18.73
C GLN A 163 9.05 -2.45 -17.97
N ILE A 164 8.82 -2.85 -16.72
CA ILE A 164 9.81 -3.56 -15.88
C ILE A 164 10.08 -4.98 -16.39
N LYS A 165 9.09 -5.66 -16.96
CA LYS A 165 9.23 -6.98 -17.60
C LYS A 165 9.73 -8.11 -16.67
N ALA A 166 9.38 -8.09 -15.40
CA ALA A 166 9.70 -9.20 -14.50
C ALA A 166 9.12 -10.54 -15.01
N LYS A 167 9.73 -11.67 -14.63
CA LYS A 167 9.25 -13.00 -15.05
C LYS A 167 7.90 -13.32 -14.43
N SER A 168 7.73 -13.06 -13.14
CA SER A 168 6.52 -13.32 -12.37
C SER A 168 6.06 -12.10 -11.61
N VAL A 169 4.74 -12.00 -11.35
CA VAL A 169 4.12 -10.95 -10.52
C VAL A 169 3.15 -11.60 -9.56
N LEU A 170 3.32 -11.34 -8.28
CA LEU A 170 2.43 -11.77 -7.19
C LEU A 170 1.58 -10.61 -6.72
N GLY A 171 0.33 -10.85 -6.38
CA GLY A 171 -0.56 -9.81 -5.86
C GLY A 171 -1.72 -10.37 -5.07
N PHE A 172 -2.63 -9.50 -4.60
CA PHE A 172 -3.79 -9.86 -3.79
C PHE A 172 -5.08 -9.40 -4.43
N ASN A 173 -6.13 -10.21 -4.35
CA ASN A 173 -7.49 -9.86 -4.80
C ASN A 173 -7.55 -9.33 -6.24
N LYS A 174 -6.70 -9.85 -7.13
CA LYS A 174 -6.65 -9.40 -8.52
C LYS A 174 -7.56 -10.26 -9.40
N TRP A 175 -8.17 -9.63 -10.38
CA TRP A 175 -9.06 -10.34 -11.29
C TRP A 175 -8.29 -11.41 -12.08
N PRO A 176 -8.81 -12.64 -12.16
CA PRO A 176 -8.17 -13.73 -12.93
C PRO A 176 -7.93 -13.39 -14.39
N SER A 177 -8.69 -12.42 -14.91
CA SER A 177 -8.58 -11.94 -16.28
C SER A 177 -7.37 -11.04 -16.55
N ILE A 178 -6.58 -10.68 -15.52
CA ILE A 178 -5.37 -9.87 -15.67
C ILE A 178 -4.18 -10.80 -15.80
N LYS A 179 -3.56 -10.78 -16.98
CA LYS A 179 -2.51 -11.73 -17.38
C LYS A 179 -1.14 -11.43 -16.73
N HIS A 180 -0.94 -10.18 -16.25
CA HIS A 180 0.32 -9.80 -15.61
C HIS A 180 0.55 -10.51 -14.27
N TYR A 181 -0.52 -10.85 -13.51
CA TYR A 181 -0.34 -11.58 -12.27
C TYR A 181 -0.18 -13.07 -12.54
N SER A 182 0.97 -13.61 -12.11
CA SER A 182 1.26 -15.04 -12.13
C SER A 182 0.44 -15.77 -11.08
N HIS A 183 0.30 -15.12 -9.92
CA HIS A 183 -0.52 -15.60 -8.82
C HIS A 183 -1.21 -14.42 -8.12
N SER A 184 -2.42 -14.62 -7.66
CA SER A 184 -3.18 -13.67 -6.87
C SER A 184 -3.77 -14.38 -5.66
N PHE A 185 -3.33 -13.96 -4.49
CA PHE A 185 -3.84 -14.48 -3.23
C PHE A 185 -5.22 -13.89 -2.94
N ASP A 186 -6.14 -14.72 -2.46
CA ASP A 186 -7.38 -14.24 -1.88
C ASP A 186 -7.10 -13.73 -0.46
N PHE A 187 -7.54 -12.49 -0.19
CA PHE A 187 -7.34 -11.85 1.10
C PHE A 187 -8.63 -11.14 1.54
N ASP A 188 -9.15 -11.54 2.70
CA ASP A 188 -10.33 -10.92 3.30
C ASP A 188 -9.91 -9.95 4.42
N CYS A 189 -9.92 -8.65 4.10
CA CYS A 189 -9.57 -7.59 5.06
C CYS A 189 -10.60 -7.42 6.21
N GLN A 190 -11.75 -8.09 6.17
CA GLN A 190 -12.68 -8.11 7.31
C GLN A 190 -12.36 -9.23 8.31
N ARG A 191 -11.69 -10.28 7.85
CA ARG A 191 -11.38 -11.47 8.66
C ARG A 191 -9.94 -11.48 9.15
N TRP A 192 -9.01 -10.96 8.34
CA TRP A 192 -7.59 -11.11 8.60
C TRP A 192 -6.90 -9.77 8.83
N HIS A 193 -5.97 -9.77 9.76
CA HIS A 193 -5.07 -8.64 9.93
C HIS A 193 -4.14 -8.52 8.72
N VAL A 194 -3.71 -7.31 8.40
CA VAL A 194 -2.87 -7.02 7.21
C VAL A 194 -1.54 -7.80 7.20
N THR A 195 -1.01 -8.16 8.36
CA THR A 195 0.20 -9.00 8.47
C THR A 195 0.04 -10.37 7.82
N LYS A 196 -1.19 -10.90 7.69
CA LYS A 196 -1.42 -12.16 6.97
C LYS A 196 -0.97 -12.11 5.50
N THR A 197 -0.83 -10.94 4.92
CA THR A 197 -0.34 -10.79 3.55
C THR A 197 1.08 -11.33 3.37
N PHE A 198 1.98 -11.03 4.31
CA PHE A 198 3.35 -11.54 4.22
C PHE A 198 3.42 -13.05 4.48
N GLU A 199 2.58 -13.58 5.38
CA GLU A 199 2.52 -15.02 5.62
C GLU A 199 2.11 -15.77 4.35
N LEU A 200 1.06 -15.33 3.65
CA LEU A 200 0.61 -15.94 2.39
C LEU A 200 1.70 -15.93 1.31
N ILE A 201 2.47 -14.85 1.22
CA ILE A 201 3.60 -14.77 0.30
C ILE A 201 4.74 -15.70 0.77
N ALA A 202 5.03 -15.69 2.07
CA ALA A 202 6.08 -16.52 2.65
C ALA A 202 5.79 -18.00 2.44
N ASP A 203 4.57 -18.45 2.69
CA ASP A 203 4.14 -19.83 2.45
C ASP A 203 4.27 -20.22 0.97
N TYR A 204 3.82 -19.34 0.05
CA TYR A 204 3.89 -19.58 -1.39
C TYR A 204 5.34 -19.67 -1.91
N LEU A 205 6.21 -18.80 -1.42
CA LEU A 205 7.63 -18.76 -1.81
C LEU A 205 8.50 -19.70 -0.96
N GLN A 206 7.90 -20.43 0.00
CA GLN A 206 8.59 -21.34 0.92
C GLN A 206 9.72 -20.66 1.70
N LEU A 207 9.45 -19.42 2.18
CA LEU A 207 10.44 -18.63 2.90
C LEU A 207 10.64 -19.14 4.33
N ASP A 208 11.84 -18.95 4.85
CA ASP A 208 12.11 -19.16 6.27
C ASP A 208 11.51 -18.03 7.11
N THR A 209 10.52 -18.35 7.92
CA THR A 209 9.81 -17.41 8.80
C THR A 209 10.23 -17.50 10.26
N ARG A 210 11.25 -18.30 10.59
CA ARG A 210 11.71 -18.47 11.98
C ARG A 210 12.30 -17.17 12.52
N GLY A 211 11.94 -16.84 13.76
CA GLY A 211 12.40 -15.62 14.44
C GLY A 211 11.90 -14.34 13.77
N LEU A 212 10.76 -14.41 13.07
CA LEU A 212 10.15 -13.26 12.47
C LEU A 212 9.33 -12.50 13.50
N ASP A 213 9.81 -11.32 13.86
CA ASP A 213 9.00 -10.31 14.53
C ASP A 213 8.05 -9.66 13.53
N ALA A 214 6.96 -9.07 14.02
CA ALA A 214 5.93 -8.49 13.16
C ALA A 214 6.44 -7.39 12.23
N TYR A 215 7.55 -6.71 12.60
CA TYR A 215 8.13 -5.61 11.82
C TYR A 215 9.65 -5.61 11.92
N ASP A 216 10.32 -5.20 10.86
CA ASP A 216 11.79 -5.13 10.77
C ASP A 216 12.23 -3.70 10.41
N LEU A 217 12.10 -2.81 11.38
CA LEU A 217 12.54 -1.42 11.23
C LEU A 217 13.94 -1.25 11.81
N VAL A 218 14.81 -0.61 11.03
CA VAL A 218 16.19 -0.35 11.45
C VAL A 218 16.38 1.14 11.68
N VAL A 219 16.78 1.50 12.91
CA VAL A 219 17.15 2.86 13.28
C VAL A 219 18.66 2.92 13.43
N PRO A 220 19.37 3.89 12.82
CA PRO A 220 20.80 4.03 12.95
C PRO A 220 21.25 4.23 14.41
N GLY A 221 22.39 3.63 14.77
CA GLY A 221 22.96 3.74 16.12
C GLY A 221 23.12 5.17 16.64
N PRO A 222 23.63 6.12 15.85
CA PRO A 222 23.71 7.53 16.30
C PRO A 222 22.36 8.14 16.68
N ILE A 223 21.30 7.88 15.91
CA ILE A 223 19.93 8.36 16.20
C ILE A 223 19.40 7.69 17.48
N MET A 224 19.64 6.39 17.65
CA MET A 224 19.27 5.67 18.87
C MET A 224 19.97 6.24 20.11
N GLN A 225 21.25 6.60 20.00
CA GLN A 225 22.01 7.21 21.08
C GLN A 225 21.49 8.61 21.42
N GLU A 226 21.20 9.44 20.42
CA GLU A 226 20.63 10.77 20.62
C GLU A 226 19.28 10.70 21.36
N VAL A 227 18.38 9.82 20.90
CA VAL A 227 17.08 9.60 21.55
C VAL A 227 17.25 9.06 22.98
N ALA A 228 18.18 8.13 23.20
CA ALA A 228 18.46 7.60 24.53
C ALA A 228 19.00 8.67 25.49
N GLN A 229 19.90 9.54 25.03
CA GLN A 229 20.41 10.67 25.80
C GLN A 229 19.30 11.66 26.15
N TYR A 230 18.45 11.99 25.16
CA TYR A 230 17.29 12.85 25.40
C TYR A 230 16.35 12.26 26.44
N LEU A 231 15.97 10.99 26.30
CA LEU A 231 15.08 10.31 27.24
C LEU A 231 15.69 10.22 28.64
N ALA A 232 17.00 10.00 28.77
CA ALA A 232 17.72 9.98 30.05
C ALA A 232 17.77 11.36 30.74
N SER A 233 17.66 12.46 30.00
CA SER A 233 17.60 13.82 30.54
C SER A 233 16.24 14.19 31.15
N LEU A 234 15.19 13.41 30.85
CA LEU A 234 13.83 13.65 31.35
C LEU A 234 13.70 13.10 32.78
N SER A 235 13.11 13.88 33.68
CA SER A 235 12.71 13.42 35.00
C SER A 235 11.34 12.77 34.96
N GLY A 236 11.24 11.47 35.27
CA GLY A 236 9.97 10.76 35.32
C GLY A 236 9.68 9.86 34.12
N LYS A 237 8.42 9.55 33.89
CA LYS A 237 7.97 8.68 32.79
C LYS A 237 7.77 9.49 31.52
N ALA A 238 8.39 9.08 30.41
CA ALA A 238 8.18 9.70 29.12
C ALA A 238 6.95 9.07 28.43
N VAL A 239 6.05 9.91 27.92
CA VAL A 239 4.87 9.51 27.14
C VAL A 239 4.94 10.19 25.78
N VAL A 240 4.88 9.40 24.71
CA VAL A 240 4.83 9.91 23.34
C VAL A 240 3.39 9.87 22.84
N ILE A 241 2.85 11.02 22.46
CA ILE A 241 1.48 11.15 21.97
C ILE A 241 1.52 11.57 20.49
N ASN A 242 1.01 10.70 19.61
CA ASN A 242 0.79 11.07 18.21
C ASN A 242 -0.66 11.58 18.05
N ILE A 243 -0.81 12.90 17.91
CA ILE A 243 -2.10 13.58 17.82
C ILE A 243 -2.61 13.76 16.38
N PHE A 244 -1.76 13.52 15.40
CA PHE A 244 -2.09 13.72 13.98
C PHE A 244 -2.26 12.41 13.24
N ALA A 245 -3.25 12.38 12.35
CA ALA A 245 -3.47 11.29 11.42
C ALA A 245 -3.69 11.85 10.00
N GLY A 246 -3.63 11.00 8.98
CA GLY A 246 -3.85 11.39 7.59
C GLY A 246 -5.26 11.91 7.28
N HIS A 247 -6.21 11.76 8.20
CA HIS A 247 -7.57 12.28 8.13
C HIS A 247 -7.98 12.93 9.44
N ALA A 248 -8.71 14.06 9.36
CA ALA A 248 -9.20 14.80 10.52
C ALA A 248 -10.04 13.91 11.48
N ASP A 249 -10.86 13.00 10.93
CA ASP A 249 -11.70 12.08 11.70
C ASP A 249 -10.92 11.07 12.56
N ARG A 250 -9.61 10.95 12.33
CA ARG A 250 -8.71 10.08 13.09
C ARG A 250 -7.71 10.84 13.95
N SER A 251 -7.78 12.16 13.91
CA SER A 251 -6.96 13.05 14.75
C SER A 251 -7.70 13.42 16.00
N LEU A 252 -6.98 13.60 17.10
CA LEU A 252 -7.59 14.13 18.33
C LEU A 252 -8.01 15.59 18.10
N SER A 253 -9.21 15.95 18.56
CA SER A 253 -9.61 17.34 18.66
C SER A 253 -8.85 18.04 19.80
N GLN A 254 -8.80 19.37 19.78
CA GLN A 254 -8.16 20.13 20.86
C GLN A 254 -8.74 19.79 22.23
N THR A 255 -10.07 19.63 22.33
CA THR A 255 -10.75 19.23 23.57
C THR A 255 -10.31 17.85 24.05
N GLN A 256 -10.29 16.85 23.14
CA GLN A 256 -9.86 15.50 23.49
C GLN A 256 -8.40 15.44 23.91
N LEU A 257 -7.53 16.25 23.27
CA LEU A 257 -6.13 16.35 23.66
C LEU A 257 -5.97 16.97 25.05
N ALA A 258 -6.69 18.05 25.35
CA ALA A 258 -6.68 18.69 26.65
C ALA A 258 -7.12 17.70 27.75
N GLU A 259 -8.26 17.02 27.56
CA GLU A 259 -8.75 16.01 28.50
C GLU A 259 -7.74 14.84 28.71
N LEU A 260 -7.06 14.43 27.64
CA LEU A 260 -6.03 13.40 27.73
C LEU A 260 -4.84 13.88 28.55
N LEU A 261 -4.36 15.10 28.31
CA LEU A 261 -3.23 15.68 29.02
C LEU A 261 -3.56 15.89 30.51
N ASP A 262 -4.75 16.38 30.82
CA ASP A 262 -5.19 16.54 32.22
C ASP A 262 -5.17 15.20 32.98
N LYS A 263 -5.61 14.11 32.33
CA LYS A 263 -5.58 12.76 32.92
C LYS A 263 -4.17 12.17 33.06
N LEU A 264 -3.23 12.57 32.19
CA LEU A 264 -1.85 12.08 32.26
C LEU A 264 -1.02 12.84 33.30
N LEU A 265 -1.39 14.08 33.61
CA LEU A 265 -0.68 14.95 34.57
C LEU A 265 -1.24 14.86 36.01
N ALA A 266 -2.44 14.29 36.16
CA ALA A 266 -3.04 14.01 37.47
C ALA A 266 -2.46 12.74 38.11
#